data_a6a4479326bf13a6cf207afa65cb558d
#
_entry.id   a6a4479326bf13a6cf207afa65cb558d
#
_cell.length_a   1.000
_cell.length_b   1.000
_cell.length_c   1.000
_cell.angle_alpha   90.00
_cell.angle_beta   90.00
_cell.angle_gamma   90.00
#
_symmetry.space_group_name_H-M   'P 1'
#
loop_
_entity.id
_entity.type
_entity.pdbx_description
1 polymer ?
#
loop_
_entity_poly.entity_id
_entity_poly.type
_entity_poly.pdbx_seq_one_letter_code
_entity_poly.pdbx_strand_id
1 'polypeptide(L)'
;MDMNMKQNKIYGFLQKWIPVLILLLYPLRKVNTGIDLMDGGYSLGNYRFFTTMNQVWKLATYLANVLGAALSRLPFGNTWIGMNVYTALLTGITAAGAYCVLRKRLQHPVLIWLGEMLALSLCWAPPTNLYQYLGYYLMTAAVLVLYHALTNKNNICYIIAGIILGLAVGVRMPNITYAALILPVWYYAWLTKDRDWFIHTLYCIGGYVLGLLVPLGVIVFKYGVQAYPEMIASLFGMTDTATDYKPTSMIMAMFGDYIQYS
;
A
#
# COMPACT_ATOMS: atom_id res chain seq x y z
N MET A 1 -0.51 3.44 -49.90
CA MET A 1 -0.03 4.32 -48.83
C MET A 1 -0.76 4.10 -47.50
N ASP A 2 -2.06 3.76 -47.50
CA ASP A 2 -2.87 3.58 -46.29
C ASP A 2 -2.56 2.32 -45.44
N MET A 3 -2.16 1.23 -46.06
CA MET A 3 -1.93 -0.04 -45.38
C MET A 3 -0.72 0.01 -44.43
N ASN A 4 0.38 0.66 -44.86
CA ASN A 4 1.57 0.87 -44.01
C ASN A 4 1.31 1.80 -42.83
N MET A 5 0.49 2.83 -42.99
CA MET A 5 0.10 3.72 -41.90
C MET A 5 -0.80 3.03 -40.85
N LYS A 6 -1.71 2.17 -41.27
CA LYS A 6 -2.52 1.35 -40.37
C LYS A 6 -1.69 0.33 -39.59
N GLN A 7 -0.77 -0.35 -40.27
CA GLN A 7 0.16 -1.29 -39.61
C GLN A 7 1.03 -0.57 -38.57
N ASN A 8 1.63 0.57 -38.88
CA ASN A 8 2.44 1.33 -37.92
C ASN A 8 1.65 1.81 -36.71
N LYS A 9 0.37 2.20 -36.88
CA LYS A 9 -0.51 2.57 -35.76
C LYS A 9 -0.83 1.37 -34.86
N ILE A 10 -1.09 0.19 -35.45
CA ILE A 10 -1.34 -1.04 -34.68
C ILE A 10 -0.10 -1.48 -33.94
N TYR A 11 1.08 -1.47 -34.57
CA TYR A 11 2.34 -1.78 -33.89
C TYR A 11 2.62 -0.84 -32.71
N GLY A 12 2.46 0.45 -32.90
CA GLY A 12 2.63 1.44 -31.82
C GLY A 12 1.65 1.25 -30.67
N PHE A 13 0.40 0.89 -30.97
CA PHE A 13 -0.60 0.56 -29.96
C PHE A 13 -0.20 -0.73 -29.20
N LEU A 14 0.18 -1.79 -29.87
CA LEU A 14 0.57 -3.04 -29.24
C LEU A 14 1.81 -2.88 -28.35
N GLN A 15 2.86 -2.21 -28.83
CA GLN A 15 4.04 -1.89 -28.02
C GLN A 15 3.72 -1.13 -26.75
N LYS A 16 2.72 -0.27 -26.81
CA LYS A 16 2.30 0.55 -25.67
C LYS A 16 1.51 -0.25 -24.63
N TRP A 17 0.63 -1.15 -25.05
CA TRP A 17 -0.36 -1.78 -24.18
C TRP A 17 -0.04 -3.22 -23.77
N ILE A 18 0.72 -3.96 -24.57
CA ILE A 18 1.12 -5.34 -24.23
C ILE A 18 1.86 -5.40 -22.87
N PRO A 19 2.87 -4.54 -22.59
CA PRO A 19 3.54 -4.56 -21.30
C PRO A 19 2.58 -4.28 -20.13
N VAL A 20 1.62 -3.37 -20.33
CA VAL A 20 0.61 -3.02 -19.31
C VAL A 20 -0.31 -4.21 -19.04
N LEU A 21 -0.80 -4.88 -20.08
CA LEU A 21 -1.66 -6.06 -19.97
C LEU A 21 -0.94 -7.23 -19.28
N ILE A 22 0.34 -7.45 -19.62
CA ILE A 22 1.15 -8.48 -18.97
C ILE A 22 1.26 -8.18 -17.47
N LEU A 23 1.64 -6.95 -17.05
CA LEU A 23 1.74 -6.57 -15.65
C LEU A 23 0.40 -6.71 -14.92
N LEU A 24 -0.71 -6.37 -15.58
CA LEU A 24 -2.04 -6.49 -15.02
C LEU A 24 -2.45 -7.94 -14.76
N LEU A 25 -2.15 -8.84 -15.69
CA LEU A 25 -2.63 -10.22 -15.65
C LEU A 25 -1.63 -11.20 -15.00
N TYR A 26 -0.35 -10.87 -14.97
CA TYR A 26 0.70 -11.74 -14.46
C TYR A 26 0.51 -12.22 -13.02
N PRO A 27 0.01 -11.41 -12.07
CA PRO A 27 -0.25 -11.87 -10.71
C PRO A 27 -1.31 -12.99 -10.62
N LEU A 28 -2.20 -13.10 -11.62
CA LEU A 28 -3.25 -14.15 -11.66
C LEU A 28 -2.67 -15.56 -11.67
N ARG A 29 -1.40 -15.74 -12.09
CA ARG A 29 -0.72 -17.06 -12.09
C ARG A 29 -0.66 -17.72 -10.69
N LYS A 30 -0.76 -16.91 -9.61
CA LYS A 30 -0.64 -17.38 -8.22
C LYS A 30 -1.99 -17.61 -7.53
N VAL A 31 -3.12 -17.43 -8.19
CA VAL A 31 -4.44 -17.50 -7.54
C VAL A 31 -4.77 -18.89 -6.94
N ASN A 32 -4.16 -19.95 -7.46
CA ASN A 32 -4.37 -21.33 -7.02
C ASN A 32 -3.33 -21.83 -6.02
N THR A 33 -2.41 -20.98 -5.53
CA THR A 33 -1.31 -21.43 -4.65
C THR A 33 -1.69 -21.65 -3.19
N GLY A 34 -2.97 -21.64 -2.86
CA GLY A 34 -3.45 -21.83 -1.50
C GLY A 34 -3.50 -20.53 -0.69
N ILE A 35 -3.67 -20.67 0.62
CA ILE A 35 -3.71 -19.56 1.56
C ILE A 35 -2.72 -19.83 2.70
N ASP A 36 -2.17 -18.77 3.25
CA ASP A 36 -1.55 -18.81 4.57
C ASP A 36 -2.64 -18.94 5.63
N LEU A 37 -2.58 -20.01 6.43
CA LEU A 37 -3.61 -20.29 7.44
C LEU A 37 -3.56 -19.32 8.61
N MET A 38 -2.40 -18.72 8.91
CA MET A 38 -2.28 -17.78 10.02
C MET A 38 -2.80 -16.39 9.60
N ASP A 39 -2.03 -15.63 8.85
CA ASP A 39 -2.38 -14.25 8.45
C ASP A 39 -3.54 -14.23 7.45
N GLY A 40 -3.59 -15.20 6.54
CA GLY A 40 -4.68 -15.35 5.58
C GLY A 40 -5.99 -15.71 6.25
N GLY A 41 -5.97 -16.68 7.17
CA GLY A 41 -7.15 -17.07 7.96
C GLY A 41 -7.66 -15.92 8.82
N TYR A 42 -6.77 -15.20 9.52
CA TYR A 42 -7.10 -14.01 10.28
C TYR A 42 -7.76 -12.94 9.40
N SER A 43 -7.15 -12.60 8.26
CA SER A 43 -7.66 -11.55 7.38
C SER A 43 -9.02 -11.90 6.78
N LEU A 44 -9.17 -13.12 6.23
CA LEU A 44 -10.45 -13.57 5.65
C LEU A 44 -11.56 -13.66 6.70
N GLY A 45 -11.23 -14.11 7.92
CA GLY A 45 -12.17 -14.11 9.05
C GLY A 45 -12.65 -12.70 9.37
N ASN A 46 -11.73 -11.74 9.47
CA ASN A 46 -12.07 -10.34 9.72
C ASN A 46 -12.95 -9.74 8.62
N TYR A 47 -12.70 -10.06 7.36
CA TYR A 47 -13.48 -9.54 6.23
C TYR A 47 -14.90 -10.12 6.21
N ARG A 48 -15.02 -11.43 6.43
CA ARG A 48 -16.30 -12.15 6.41
C ARG A 48 -17.18 -11.74 7.59
N PHE A 49 -16.59 -11.62 8.77
CA PHE A 49 -17.29 -11.32 10.03
C PHE A 49 -17.14 -9.87 10.48
N PHE A 50 -16.85 -8.95 9.56
CA PHE A 50 -16.56 -7.55 9.87
C PHE A 50 -17.60 -6.86 10.77
N THR A 51 -18.87 -7.19 10.62
CA THR A 51 -19.96 -6.59 11.42
C THR A 51 -20.00 -7.09 12.86
N THR A 52 -19.68 -8.38 13.09
CA THR A 52 -19.83 -9.08 14.36
C THR A 52 -18.53 -9.30 15.12
N MET A 53 -17.37 -9.06 14.48
CA MET A 53 -16.07 -9.27 15.10
C MET A 53 -15.82 -8.29 16.26
N ASN A 54 -14.93 -8.70 17.17
CA ASN A 54 -14.48 -7.88 18.28
C ASN A 54 -13.96 -6.51 17.80
N GLN A 55 -14.29 -5.46 18.55
CA GLN A 55 -13.97 -4.08 18.19
C GLN A 55 -12.45 -3.82 18.10
N VAL A 56 -11.65 -4.43 18.98
CA VAL A 56 -10.18 -4.30 18.97
C VAL A 56 -9.61 -4.73 17.61
N TRP A 57 -9.92 -5.93 17.15
CA TRP A 57 -9.44 -6.46 15.88
C TRP A 57 -10.02 -5.71 14.67
N LYS A 58 -11.27 -5.26 14.79
CA LYS A 58 -11.91 -4.45 13.75
C LYS A 58 -11.17 -3.13 13.52
N LEU A 59 -10.76 -2.46 14.59
CA LEU A 59 -10.15 -1.13 14.54
C LEU A 59 -8.64 -1.17 14.30
N ALA A 60 -7.95 -2.22 14.75
CA ALA A 60 -6.49 -2.38 14.59
C ALA A 60 -6.03 -2.29 13.12
N THR A 61 -6.87 -2.78 12.19
CA THR A 61 -6.63 -2.75 10.75
C THR A 61 -7.86 -2.26 9.98
N TYR A 62 -8.45 -1.15 10.45
CA TYR A 62 -9.80 -0.72 10.07
C TYR A 62 -10.03 -0.61 8.57
N LEU A 63 -9.21 0.17 7.84
CA LEU A 63 -9.41 0.35 6.39
C LEU A 63 -9.14 -0.92 5.60
N ALA A 64 -8.21 -1.77 6.04
CA ALA A 64 -7.99 -3.07 5.42
C ALA A 64 -9.20 -3.97 5.58
N ASN A 65 -9.80 -4.00 6.77
CA ASN A 65 -11.01 -4.76 7.06
C ASN A 65 -12.22 -4.23 6.24
N VAL A 66 -12.34 -2.92 6.08
CA VAL A 66 -13.39 -2.30 5.24
C VAL A 66 -13.22 -2.72 3.78
N LEU A 67 -11.99 -2.62 3.24
CA LEU A 67 -11.70 -3.05 1.86
C LEU A 67 -11.98 -4.54 1.68
N GLY A 68 -11.45 -5.38 2.56
CA GLY A 68 -11.63 -6.83 2.50
C GLY A 68 -13.10 -7.24 2.61
N ALA A 69 -13.87 -6.60 3.50
CA ALA A 69 -15.32 -6.82 3.62
C ALA A 69 -16.07 -6.35 2.35
N ALA A 70 -15.63 -5.30 1.69
CA ALA A 70 -16.19 -4.87 0.41
C ALA A 70 -15.89 -5.89 -0.70
N LEU A 71 -14.64 -6.35 -0.81
CA LEU A 71 -14.22 -7.37 -1.77
C LEU A 71 -14.95 -8.70 -1.55
N SER A 72 -15.19 -9.09 -0.27
CA SER A 72 -15.91 -10.33 0.06
C SER A 72 -17.36 -10.33 -0.40
N ARG A 73 -17.97 -9.18 -0.66
CA ARG A 73 -19.33 -9.02 -1.20
C ARG A 73 -19.40 -9.11 -2.71
N LEU A 74 -18.27 -9.03 -3.40
CA LEU A 74 -18.22 -9.16 -4.85
C LEU A 74 -18.39 -10.64 -5.26
N PRO A 75 -18.73 -10.94 -6.53
CA PRO A 75 -18.88 -12.31 -7.02
C PRO A 75 -17.66 -13.16 -6.66
N PHE A 76 -17.87 -14.33 -6.04
CA PHE A 76 -16.83 -15.24 -5.55
C PHE A 76 -15.89 -14.68 -4.48
N GLY A 77 -16.03 -13.42 -4.06
CA GLY A 77 -15.15 -12.76 -3.07
C GLY A 77 -15.20 -13.39 -1.67
N ASN A 78 -16.25 -14.13 -1.36
CA ASN A 78 -16.40 -14.92 -0.13
C ASN A 78 -15.62 -16.26 -0.15
N THR A 79 -14.95 -16.59 -1.27
CA THR A 79 -14.08 -17.77 -1.41
C THR A 79 -12.62 -17.32 -1.40
N TRP A 80 -11.71 -18.21 -0.98
CA TRP A 80 -10.29 -17.90 -0.98
C TRP A 80 -9.74 -17.66 -2.42
N ILE A 81 -10.19 -18.43 -3.40
CA ILE A 81 -9.79 -18.25 -4.82
C ILE A 81 -10.26 -16.89 -5.33
N GLY A 82 -11.52 -16.52 -5.08
CA GLY A 82 -12.04 -15.21 -5.51
C GLY A 82 -11.30 -14.06 -4.85
N MET A 83 -10.97 -14.15 -3.55
CA MET A 83 -10.16 -13.15 -2.88
C MET A 83 -8.75 -13.06 -3.48
N ASN A 84 -8.13 -14.20 -3.83
CA ASN A 84 -6.84 -14.24 -4.52
C ASN A 84 -6.91 -13.56 -5.89
N VAL A 85 -8.00 -13.76 -6.65
CA VAL A 85 -8.22 -13.05 -7.94
C VAL A 85 -8.28 -11.54 -7.72
N TYR A 86 -9.06 -11.06 -6.76
CA TYR A 86 -9.14 -9.62 -6.47
C TYR A 86 -7.81 -9.04 -6.01
N THR A 87 -7.08 -9.78 -5.18
CA THR A 87 -5.72 -9.37 -4.75
C THR A 87 -4.77 -9.28 -5.94
N ALA A 88 -4.79 -10.29 -6.81
CA ALA A 88 -3.96 -10.32 -8.02
C ALA A 88 -4.27 -9.14 -8.95
N LEU A 89 -5.56 -8.81 -9.13
CA LEU A 89 -5.98 -7.66 -9.94
C LEU A 89 -5.53 -6.34 -9.33
N LEU A 90 -5.69 -6.14 -8.01
CA LEU A 90 -5.22 -4.93 -7.33
C LEU A 90 -3.69 -4.78 -7.43
N THR A 91 -2.95 -5.87 -7.25
CA THR A 91 -1.49 -5.91 -7.42
C THR A 91 -1.10 -5.57 -8.86
N GLY A 92 -1.78 -6.18 -9.84
CA GLY A 92 -1.55 -5.90 -11.26
C GLY A 92 -1.86 -4.45 -11.64
N ILE A 93 -2.96 -3.89 -11.13
CA ILE A 93 -3.32 -2.47 -11.32
C ILE A 93 -2.23 -1.57 -10.75
N THR A 94 -1.70 -1.89 -9.56
CA THR A 94 -0.65 -1.10 -8.91
C THR A 94 0.64 -1.13 -9.73
N ALA A 95 1.11 -2.31 -10.16
CA ALA A 95 2.30 -2.46 -10.99
C ALA A 95 2.14 -1.81 -12.38
N ALA A 96 1.00 -2.03 -13.04
CA ALA A 96 0.69 -1.40 -14.32
C ALA A 96 0.61 0.13 -14.21
N GLY A 97 0.04 0.64 -13.12
CA GLY A 97 -0.02 2.06 -12.80
C GLY A 97 1.38 2.66 -12.60
N ALA A 98 2.23 2.02 -11.80
CA ALA A 98 3.62 2.42 -11.59
C ALA A 98 4.39 2.46 -12.92
N TYR A 99 4.31 1.40 -13.71
CA TYR A 99 4.89 1.36 -15.05
C TYR A 99 4.40 2.51 -15.95
N CYS A 100 3.09 2.76 -15.98
CA CYS A 100 2.50 3.82 -16.81
C CYS A 100 2.98 5.23 -16.46
N VAL A 101 3.22 5.50 -15.17
CA VAL A 101 3.77 6.78 -14.70
C VAL A 101 5.26 6.88 -15.03
N LEU A 102 6.04 5.86 -14.67
CA LEU A 102 7.50 5.89 -14.75
C LEU A 102 8.01 5.82 -16.20
N ARG A 103 7.37 5.04 -17.09
CA ARG A 103 7.80 4.90 -18.50
C ARG A 103 7.85 6.21 -19.27
N LYS A 104 7.12 7.22 -18.83
CA LYS A 104 7.12 8.55 -19.48
C LYS A 104 8.30 9.42 -19.05
N ARG A 105 9.04 8.99 -18.05
CA ARG A 105 10.09 9.77 -17.38
C ARG A 105 11.48 9.18 -17.56
N LEU A 106 11.59 7.91 -17.89
CA LEU A 106 12.87 7.21 -18.04
C LEU A 106 13.15 6.88 -19.51
N GLN A 107 14.42 6.93 -19.88
CA GLN A 107 14.86 6.69 -21.25
C GLN A 107 14.63 5.25 -21.72
N HIS A 108 14.63 4.29 -20.79
CA HIS A 108 14.51 2.87 -21.08
C HIS A 108 13.29 2.23 -20.40
N PRO A 109 12.07 2.38 -20.97
CA PRO A 109 10.85 1.83 -20.39
C PRO A 109 10.87 0.32 -20.16
N VAL A 110 11.64 -0.41 -20.99
CA VAL A 110 11.80 -1.87 -20.87
C VAL A 110 12.44 -2.27 -19.53
N LEU A 111 13.40 -1.48 -19.03
CA LEU A 111 14.05 -1.75 -17.74
C LEU A 111 13.06 -1.62 -16.58
N ILE A 112 12.15 -0.64 -16.65
CA ILE A 112 11.08 -0.50 -15.64
C ILE A 112 10.18 -1.73 -15.69
N TRP A 113 9.74 -2.11 -16.88
CA TRP A 113 8.88 -3.28 -17.05
C TRP A 113 9.54 -4.56 -16.55
N LEU A 114 10.82 -4.77 -16.83
CA LEU A 114 11.59 -5.91 -16.31
C LEU A 114 11.71 -5.86 -14.80
N GLY A 115 11.95 -4.68 -14.23
CA GLY A 115 11.99 -4.48 -12.77
C GLY A 115 10.66 -4.84 -12.09
N GLU A 116 9.52 -4.38 -12.64
CA GLU A 116 8.19 -4.73 -12.15
C GLU A 116 7.91 -6.23 -12.28
N MET A 117 8.26 -6.83 -13.43
CA MET A 117 8.12 -8.29 -13.64
C MET A 117 8.98 -9.08 -12.66
N LEU A 118 10.21 -8.64 -12.40
CA LEU A 118 11.10 -9.26 -11.43
C LEU A 118 10.53 -9.16 -10.02
N ALA A 119 10.07 -7.98 -9.62
CA ALA A 119 9.41 -7.77 -8.33
C ALA A 119 8.19 -8.68 -8.15
N LEU A 120 7.28 -8.72 -9.13
CA LEU A 120 6.10 -9.60 -9.12
C LEU A 120 6.46 -11.09 -9.11
N SER A 121 7.64 -11.46 -9.63
CA SER A 121 8.08 -12.85 -9.71
C SER A 121 8.76 -13.31 -8.43
N LEU A 122 9.67 -12.51 -7.88
CA LEU A 122 10.54 -12.86 -6.77
C LEU A 122 9.95 -12.50 -5.41
N CYS A 123 9.11 -11.46 -5.34
CA CYS A 123 8.44 -11.15 -4.08
C CYS A 123 7.55 -12.31 -3.68
N TRP A 124 7.95 -12.98 -2.60
CA TRP A 124 7.10 -13.95 -1.95
C TRP A 124 6.03 -13.18 -1.17
N ALA A 125 4.85 -13.19 -1.70
CA ALA A 125 3.70 -12.61 -1.04
C ALA A 125 2.55 -13.62 -1.15
N PRO A 126 1.83 -13.89 -0.05
CA PRO A 126 0.61 -14.69 -0.10
C PRO A 126 -0.34 -14.13 -1.16
N PRO A 127 -1.02 -14.97 -1.94
CA PRO A 127 -1.93 -14.48 -2.98
C PRO A 127 -3.21 -13.87 -2.42
N THR A 128 -3.53 -14.15 -1.16
CA THR A 128 -4.71 -13.64 -0.46
C THR A 128 -4.49 -12.24 0.04
N ASN A 129 -5.51 -11.38 -0.07
CA ASN A 129 -5.45 -10.01 0.42
C ASN A 129 -5.31 -9.98 1.94
N LEU A 130 -4.11 -9.71 2.42
CA LEU A 130 -3.83 -9.53 3.83
C LEU A 130 -4.06 -8.09 4.25
N TYR A 131 -4.20 -7.86 5.56
CA TYR A 131 -4.41 -6.53 6.13
C TYR A 131 -3.35 -5.50 5.75
N GLN A 132 -2.14 -5.92 5.37
CA GLN A 132 -1.05 -5.02 5.00
C GLN A 132 -1.06 -4.58 3.52
N TYR A 133 -1.73 -5.32 2.62
CA TYR A 133 -1.68 -5.07 1.17
C TYR A 133 -2.19 -3.68 0.79
N LEU A 134 -3.31 -3.24 1.41
CA LEU A 134 -3.81 -1.89 1.17
C LEU A 134 -2.75 -0.83 1.52
N GLY A 135 -1.97 -1.05 2.60
CA GLY A 135 -0.85 -0.17 2.96
C GLY A 135 0.18 -0.07 1.84
N TYR A 136 0.56 -1.20 1.22
CA TYR A 136 1.51 -1.22 0.10
C TYR A 136 0.96 -0.52 -1.14
N TYR A 137 -0.32 -0.71 -1.47
CA TYR A 137 -0.95 -0.02 -2.60
C TYR A 137 -1.00 1.49 -2.38
N LEU A 138 -1.38 1.93 -1.18
CA LEU A 138 -1.41 3.34 -0.82
C LEU A 138 0.00 3.94 -0.81
N MET A 139 0.99 3.25 -0.26
CA MET A 139 2.38 3.71 -0.27
C MET A 139 2.88 3.90 -1.70
N THR A 140 2.67 2.92 -2.58
CA THR A 140 3.06 3.02 -3.99
C THR A 140 2.36 4.20 -4.67
N ALA A 141 1.05 4.35 -4.48
CA ALA A 141 0.30 5.47 -5.03
C ALA A 141 0.82 6.83 -4.52
N ALA A 142 1.10 6.94 -3.21
CA ALA A 142 1.64 8.16 -2.61
C ALA A 142 3.01 8.53 -3.19
N VAL A 143 3.91 7.54 -3.34
CA VAL A 143 5.24 7.75 -3.95
C VAL A 143 5.12 8.25 -5.38
N LEU A 144 4.22 7.67 -6.19
CA LEU A 144 4.01 8.10 -7.58
C LEU A 144 3.42 9.51 -7.67
N VAL A 145 2.45 9.83 -6.81
CA VAL A 145 1.86 11.17 -6.73
C VAL A 145 2.89 12.19 -6.22
N LEU A 146 3.68 11.84 -5.20
CA LEU A 146 4.74 12.70 -4.68
C LEU A 146 5.82 12.94 -5.73
N TYR A 147 6.24 11.90 -6.46
CA TYR A 147 7.15 12.04 -7.59
C TYR A 147 6.61 13.01 -8.66
N HIS A 148 5.32 12.90 -8.97
CA HIS A 148 4.67 13.84 -9.89
C HIS A 148 4.64 15.26 -9.33
N ALA A 149 4.36 15.42 -8.03
CA ALA A 149 4.38 16.72 -7.34
C ALA A 149 5.76 17.37 -7.42
N LEU A 150 6.81 16.63 -7.08
CA LEU A 150 8.21 17.10 -7.11
C LEU A 150 8.61 17.53 -8.51
N THR A 151 8.33 16.73 -9.54
CA THR A 151 8.80 17.00 -10.91
C THR A 151 8.03 18.12 -11.61
N ASN A 152 6.77 18.38 -11.24
CA ASN A 152 5.92 19.38 -11.87
C ASN A 152 5.59 20.57 -10.93
N LYS A 153 6.14 20.59 -9.71
CA LYS A 153 5.86 21.60 -8.68
C LYS A 153 4.36 21.84 -8.44
N ASN A 154 3.59 20.76 -8.39
CA ASN A 154 2.13 20.82 -8.27
C ASN A 154 1.69 20.72 -6.81
N ASN A 155 1.23 21.85 -6.25
CA ASN A 155 0.83 21.95 -4.84
C ASN A 155 -0.30 20.98 -4.45
N ILE A 156 -1.27 20.76 -5.35
CA ILE A 156 -2.39 19.82 -5.11
C ILE A 156 -1.86 18.40 -4.97
N CYS A 157 -0.88 18.01 -5.77
CA CYS A 157 -0.28 16.68 -5.70
C CYS A 157 0.49 16.44 -4.39
N TYR A 158 1.11 17.47 -3.77
CA TYR A 158 1.71 17.33 -2.44
C TYR A 158 0.63 17.05 -1.39
N ILE A 159 -0.51 17.74 -1.44
CA ILE A 159 -1.64 17.50 -0.54
C ILE A 159 -2.20 16.09 -0.74
N ILE A 160 -2.42 15.67 -1.99
CA ILE A 160 -2.94 14.32 -2.31
C ILE A 160 -1.99 13.23 -1.84
N ALA A 161 -0.68 13.39 -2.07
CA ALA A 161 0.32 12.43 -1.58
C ALA A 161 0.24 12.32 -0.04
N GLY A 162 0.18 13.45 0.66
CA GLY A 162 -0.02 13.48 2.10
C GLY A 162 -1.30 12.77 2.53
N ILE A 163 -2.44 13.04 1.90
CA ILE A 163 -3.72 12.38 2.20
C ILE A 163 -3.59 10.86 2.08
N ILE A 164 -2.98 10.37 1.01
CA ILE A 164 -2.80 8.93 0.79
C ILE A 164 -1.92 8.31 1.89
N LEU A 165 -0.83 9.00 2.30
CA LEU A 165 0.04 8.56 3.39
C LEU A 165 -0.69 8.56 4.74
N GLY A 166 -1.52 9.56 5.00
CA GLY A 166 -2.33 9.63 6.22
C GLY A 166 -3.41 8.54 6.28
N LEU A 167 -4.08 8.25 5.15
CA LEU A 167 -5.01 7.13 5.04
C LEU A 167 -4.34 5.78 5.34
N ALA A 168 -3.07 5.60 4.96
CA ALA A 168 -2.34 4.36 5.22
C ALA A 168 -2.19 4.06 6.72
N VAL A 169 -2.20 5.08 7.60
CA VAL A 169 -2.22 4.87 9.07
C VAL A 169 -3.52 4.20 9.51
N GLY A 170 -4.66 4.53 8.88
CA GLY A 170 -5.94 3.88 9.13
C GLY A 170 -6.00 2.43 8.61
N VAL A 171 -5.06 2.01 7.77
CA VAL A 171 -4.88 0.60 7.36
C VAL A 171 -4.27 -0.19 8.50
N ARG A 172 -3.17 0.31 9.09
CA ARG A 172 -2.52 -0.23 10.28
C ARG A 172 -1.64 0.85 10.92
N MET A 173 -1.63 0.91 12.25
CA MET A 173 -0.95 1.93 13.02
C MET A 173 0.56 2.09 12.68
N PRO A 174 1.36 1.02 12.52
CA PRO A 174 2.77 1.15 12.15
C PRO A 174 3.04 1.92 10.85
N ASN A 175 2.06 2.07 9.96
CA ASN A 175 2.21 2.85 8.74
C ASN A 175 2.37 4.37 9.01
N ILE A 176 2.29 4.81 10.27
CA ILE A 176 2.66 6.18 10.67
C ILE A 176 4.08 6.51 10.23
N THR A 177 4.96 5.51 10.14
CA THR A 177 6.35 5.64 9.65
C THR A 177 6.43 6.06 8.18
N TYR A 178 5.34 5.92 7.40
CA TYR A 178 5.29 6.40 6.02
C TYR A 178 5.38 7.93 5.92
N ALA A 179 5.20 8.66 7.04
CA ALA A 179 5.50 10.10 7.13
C ALA A 179 6.96 10.41 6.72
N ALA A 180 7.89 9.45 6.86
CA ALA A 180 9.27 9.59 6.39
C ALA A 180 9.38 9.85 4.88
N LEU A 181 8.35 9.48 4.08
CA LEU A 181 8.28 9.81 2.65
C LEU A 181 8.13 11.31 2.37
N ILE A 182 7.97 12.15 3.39
CA ILE A 182 8.07 13.61 3.26
C ILE A 182 9.55 14.06 3.09
N LEU A 183 10.51 13.29 3.61
CA LEU A 183 11.94 13.61 3.49
C LEU A 183 12.43 13.80 2.04
N PRO A 184 11.98 13.03 1.03
CA PRO A 184 12.27 13.30 -0.37
C PRO A 184 11.97 14.71 -0.84
N VAL A 185 11.02 15.43 -0.23
CA VAL A 185 10.73 16.84 -0.55
C VAL A 185 11.95 17.71 -0.25
N TRP A 186 12.60 17.50 0.91
CA TRP A 186 13.78 18.23 1.32
C TRP A 186 15.01 17.87 0.47
N TYR A 187 15.19 16.56 0.24
CA TYR A 187 16.31 16.09 -0.59
C TYR A 187 16.21 16.61 -2.02
N TYR A 188 15.02 16.56 -2.63
CA TYR A 188 14.80 17.10 -3.97
C TYR A 188 15.01 18.62 -4.03
N ALA A 189 14.50 19.33 -3.04
CA ALA A 189 14.71 20.78 -2.93
C ALA A 189 16.19 21.15 -2.79
N TRP A 190 16.96 20.37 -2.03
CA TRP A 190 18.40 20.54 -1.92
C TRP A 190 19.10 20.35 -3.27
N LEU A 191 18.74 19.30 -4.03
CA LEU A 191 19.30 19.04 -5.36
C LEU A 191 18.96 20.12 -6.39
N THR A 192 17.71 20.59 -6.38
CA THR A 192 17.19 21.54 -7.38
C THR A 192 17.27 22.99 -6.94
N LYS A 193 17.77 23.26 -5.71
CA LYS A 193 17.80 24.60 -5.09
C LYS A 193 16.40 25.24 -5.02
N ASP A 194 15.36 24.42 -4.80
CA ASP A 194 13.99 24.89 -4.68
C ASP A 194 13.80 25.64 -3.35
N ARG A 195 13.33 26.89 -3.43
CA ARG A 195 13.11 27.74 -2.24
C ARG A 195 11.77 27.47 -1.56
N ASP A 196 10.83 26.83 -2.26
CA ASP A 196 9.47 26.61 -1.78
C ASP A 196 9.31 25.30 -0.99
N TRP A 197 10.43 24.62 -0.67
CA TRP A 197 10.44 23.33 0.01
C TRP A 197 9.63 23.32 1.31
N PHE A 198 9.65 24.42 2.05
CA PHE A 198 8.93 24.53 3.32
C PHE A 198 7.41 24.52 3.08
N ILE A 199 6.92 25.27 2.10
CA ILE A 199 5.51 25.32 1.71
C ILE A 199 5.06 23.96 1.19
N HIS A 200 5.86 23.30 0.33
CA HIS A 200 5.57 21.96 -0.17
C HIS A 200 5.50 20.93 0.96
N THR A 201 6.37 21.06 1.97
CA THR A 201 6.33 20.23 3.18
C THR A 201 5.04 20.47 3.97
N LEU A 202 4.62 21.72 4.16
CA LEU A 202 3.38 22.04 4.84
C LEU A 202 2.15 21.49 4.11
N TYR A 203 2.12 21.54 2.78
CA TYR A 203 1.05 20.93 1.99
C TYR A 203 1.01 19.41 2.18
N CYS A 204 2.15 18.74 2.19
CA CYS A 204 2.24 17.31 2.40
C CYS A 204 1.81 16.91 3.82
N ILE A 205 2.28 17.64 4.85
CA ILE A 205 1.88 17.44 6.25
C ILE A 205 0.40 17.71 6.44
N GLY A 206 -0.12 18.83 5.89
CA GLY A 206 -1.55 19.14 5.97
C GLY A 206 -2.40 18.04 5.33
N GLY A 207 -2.00 17.56 4.16
CA GLY A 207 -2.62 16.39 3.53
C GLY A 207 -2.55 15.14 4.41
N TYR A 208 -1.40 14.86 5.02
CA TYR A 208 -1.21 13.71 5.91
C TYR A 208 -2.16 13.75 7.11
N VAL A 209 -2.27 14.90 7.75
CA VAL A 209 -3.21 15.10 8.88
C VAL A 209 -4.65 14.90 8.41
N LEU A 210 -5.06 15.47 7.27
CA LEU A 210 -6.39 15.26 6.71
C LEU A 210 -6.66 13.78 6.43
N GLY A 211 -5.71 13.08 5.80
CA GLY A 211 -5.83 11.65 5.52
C GLY A 211 -5.93 10.78 6.78
N LEU A 212 -5.25 11.16 7.84
CA LEU A 212 -5.35 10.50 9.15
C LEU A 212 -6.70 10.77 9.82
N LEU A 213 -7.19 12.00 9.75
CA LEU A 213 -8.46 12.40 10.40
C LEU A 213 -9.69 11.74 9.76
N VAL A 214 -9.64 11.38 8.47
CA VAL A 214 -10.78 10.74 7.79
C VAL A 214 -11.14 9.39 8.44
N PRO A 215 -10.26 8.38 8.52
CA PRO A 215 -10.62 7.11 9.17
C PRO A 215 -10.90 7.28 10.66
N LEU A 216 -10.18 8.13 11.37
CA LEU A 216 -10.43 8.43 12.79
C LEU A 216 -11.82 9.04 12.98
N GLY A 217 -12.20 10.01 12.15
CA GLY A 217 -13.53 10.63 12.20
C GLY A 217 -14.64 9.61 11.98
N VAL A 218 -14.48 8.70 11.00
CA VAL A 218 -15.44 7.61 10.77
C VAL A 218 -15.53 6.67 11.98
N ILE A 219 -14.40 6.34 12.60
CA ILE A 219 -14.35 5.48 13.79
C ILE A 219 -15.06 6.16 14.95
N VAL A 220 -14.73 7.42 15.22
CA VAL A 220 -15.37 8.19 16.31
C VAL A 220 -16.88 8.30 16.12
N PHE A 221 -17.32 8.57 14.88
CA PHE A 221 -18.75 8.68 14.58
C PHE A 221 -19.50 7.35 14.76
N LYS A 222 -18.90 6.22 14.40
CA LYS A 222 -19.55 4.89 14.43
C LYS A 222 -19.42 4.17 15.77
N TYR A 223 -18.31 4.35 16.47
CA TYR A 223 -17.95 3.53 17.63
C TYR A 223 -17.70 4.37 18.91
N GLY A 224 -17.73 5.70 18.79
CA GLY A 224 -17.48 6.61 19.90
C GLY A 224 -16.00 7.01 20.07
N VAL A 225 -15.78 8.07 20.84
CA VAL A 225 -14.44 8.68 21.03
C VAL A 225 -13.47 7.72 21.73
N GLN A 226 -13.96 6.87 22.64
CA GLN A 226 -13.15 5.96 23.45
C GLN A 226 -12.71 4.70 22.67
N ALA A 227 -13.35 4.39 21.56
CA ALA A 227 -13.13 3.14 20.82
C ALA A 227 -11.68 2.95 20.36
N TYR A 228 -11.03 4.01 19.88
CA TYR A 228 -9.67 3.93 19.38
C TYR A 228 -8.63 3.91 20.53
N PRO A 229 -8.71 4.76 21.56
CA PRO A 229 -7.87 4.64 22.76
C PRO A 229 -7.99 3.27 23.46
N GLU A 230 -9.18 2.72 23.61
CA GLU A 230 -9.40 1.39 24.20
C GLU A 230 -8.76 0.28 23.34
N MET A 231 -8.86 0.37 22.01
CA MET A 231 -8.19 -0.56 21.11
C MET A 231 -6.67 -0.50 21.29
N ILE A 232 -6.08 0.69 21.34
CA ILE A 232 -4.65 0.87 21.56
C ILE A 232 -4.24 0.26 22.92
N ALA A 233 -4.95 0.60 24.00
CA ALA A 233 -4.67 0.06 25.33
C ALA A 233 -4.76 -1.46 25.36
N SER A 234 -5.76 -2.05 24.68
CA SER A 234 -5.91 -3.50 24.58
C SER A 234 -4.77 -4.17 23.82
N LEU A 235 -4.27 -3.56 22.74
CA LEU A 235 -3.11 -4.09 21.99
C LEU A 235 -1.83 -4.08 22.83
N PHE A 236 -1.59 -3.01 23.58
CA PHE A 236 -0.45 -2.95 24.50
C PHE A 236 -0.59 -3.91 25.68
N GLY A 237 -1.80 -4.09 26.22
CA GLY A 237 -2.07 -5.06 27.29
C GLY A 237 -1.87 -6.53 26.88
N MET A 238 -1.93 -6.84 25.58
CA MET A 238 -1.61 -8.19 25.08
C MET A 238 -0.11 -8.51 25.16
N THR A 239 0.76 -7.50 25.22
CA THR A 239 2.21 -7.70 25.36
C THR A 239 2.62 -8.05 26.78
N ASP A 240 1.73 -7.79 27.77
CA ASP A 240 2.00 -8.09 29.18
C ASP A 240 1.75 -9.56 29.54
N THR A 241 1.20 -10.36 28.61
CA THR A 241 0.97 -11.76 28.82
C THR A 241 2.24 -12.61 28.59
N ALA A 242 2.90 -12.96 29.71
CA ALA A 242 3.75 -14.12 29.84
C ALA A 242 5.03 -14.20 28.97
N THR A 243 5.81 -13.15 28.92
CA THR A 243 7.19 -13.33 28.44
C THR A 243 8.16 -12.74 29.44
N ASP A 244 9.07 -13.59 29.91
CA ASP A 244 10.27 -13.20 30.69
C ASP A 244 11.21 -12.27 29.87
N TYR A 245 10.77 -11.78 28.73
CA TYR A 245 11.53 -10.92 27.82
C TYR A 245 11.32 -9.45 28.15
N LYS A 246 12.35 -8.83 28.69
CA LYS A 246 12.39 -7.35 28.81
C LYS A 246 12.58 -6.74 27.42
N PRO A 247 11.92 -5.64 27.07
CA PRO A 247 12.10 -4.96 25.77
C PRO A 247 13.55 -4.66 25.43
N THR A 248 14.34 -4.30 26.44
CA THR A 248 15.79 -4.05 26.31
C THR A 248 16.58 -5.30 25.90
N SER A 249 16.23 -6.48 26.41
CA SER A 249 16.89 -7.74 26.02
C SER A 249 16.55 -8.16 24.60
N MET A 250 15.32 -7.89 24.14
CA MET A 250 14.91 -8.15 22.75
C MET A 250 15.68 -7.26 21.75
N ILE A 251 15.84 -5.97 22.07
CA ILE A 251 16.62 -5.05 21.25
C ILE A 251 18.09 -5.49 21.18
N MET A 252 18.69 -5.86 22.33
CA MET A 252 20.07 -6.32 22.39
C MET A 252 20.26 -7.64 21.62
N ALA A 253 19.30 -8.58 21.75
CA ALA A 253 19.33 -9.83 20.98
C ALA A 253 19.23 -9.56 19.48
N MET A 254 18.33 -8.67 19.04
CA MET A 254 18.20 -8.31 17.63
C MET A 254 19.50 -7.75 17.03
N PHE A 255 20.20 -6.88 17.78
CA PHE A 255 21.52 -6.39 17.36
C PHE A 255 22.60 -7.48 17.38
N GLY A 256 22.56 -8.35 18.39
CA GLY A 256 23.47 -9.50 18.47
C GLY A 256 23.32 -10.45 17.30
N ASP A 257 22.08 -10.83 16.97
CA ASP A 257 21.75 -11.70 15.85
C ASP A 257 22.15 -11.06 14.52
N TYR A 258 21.88 -9.75 14.35
CA TYR A 258 22.28 -9.04 13.14
C TYR A 258 23.80 -9.06 12.92
N ILE A 259 24.59 -8.87 13.98
CA ILE A 259 26.07 -8.91 13.89
C ILE A 259 26.59 -10.34 13.68
N GLN A 260 25.91 -11.34 14.24
CA GLN A 260 26.31 -12.73 14.12
C GLN A 260 26.02 -13.36 12.76
N TYR A 261 24.99 -12.88 12.05
CA TYR A 261 24.53 -13.44 10.77
C TYR A 261 24.79 -12.52 9.56
N SER A 262 25.42 -11.35 9.75
CA SER A 262 25.91 -10.49 8.67
C SER A 262 27.39 -10.74 8.38
#